data_bebc6eb43182c295301db28855bd3ef4
#
_entry.id   bebc6eb43182c295301db28855bd3ef4
#
_cell.length_a   1.000
_cell.length_b   1.000
_cell.length_c   1.000
_cell.angle_alpha   90.00
_cell.angle_beta   90.00
_cell.angle_gamma   90.00
#
_symmetry.space_group_name_H-M   'P 1'
#
loop_
_entity.id
_entity.type
_entity.pdbx_description
1 polymer ?
#
loop_
_entity_poly.entity_id
_entity_poly.type
_entity_poly.pdbx_seq_one_letter_code
_entity_poly.pdbx_strand_id
1 'polypeptide(L)'
;MKKRLLSLLLCLVAVLTLLPLPALADGGHSHCICGGDVTAGDHTGHTDVTYQPWNGTSGITYANGAAYVYLTGNATLSGHLTVDGKTLYLCLNGKTLASNGTAKIQVKNGGRLVLCDCRGGGTFKGATQSVWGGACIYLYTSTLDMFGGKLTGGKVTGNGGGGAIALDDQQCIFNMYGGEISGNNGKNYGGAIFRKFNANMPNTTGGTFNMYGGTIKNNTAKNGGAFFSTTGGTINMTGGTISGNTATQSSNDAGGGAIYMRGNGKINISGSAQITGNSSSLDGGAILMGWGTINISDSAKINSNTASRW
;
A
#
# COMPACT_ATOMS: atom_id res chain seq x y z
N MET A 1 29.67 -37.84 51.30
CA MET A 1 30.17 -37.06 50.16
C MET A 1 29.17 -36.97 48.99
N LYS A 2 28.53 -38.04 48.55
CA LYS A 2 27.61 -38.05 47.40
C LYS A 2 26.38 -37.11 47.54
N LYS A 3 25.77 -36.98 48.76
CA LYS A 3 24.61 -36.08 48.96
C LYS A 3 24.95 -34.60 48.92
N ARG A 4 26.16 -34.19 49.31
CA ARG A 4 26.59 -32.78 49.25
C ARG A 4 26.95 -32.36 47.80
N LEU A 5 27.47 -33.30 47.01
CA LEU A 5 27.76 -33.04 45.59
C LEU A 5 26.48 -32.83 44.78
N LEU A 6 25.44 -33.63 45.07
CA LEU A 6 24.12 -33.51 44.41
C LEU A 6 23.42 -32.17 44.74
N SER A 7 23.52 -31.73 45.98
CA SER A 7 22.98 -30.44 46.44
C SER A 7 23.68 -29.24 45.76
N LEU A 8 25.00 -29.30 45.62
CA LEU A 8 25.77 -28.26 44.93
C LEU A 8 25.45 -28.22 43.43
N LEU A 9 25.26 -29.39 42.80
CA LEU A 9 24.88 -29.47 41.38
C LEU A 9 23.47 -28.94 41.14
N LEU A 10 22.49 -29.22 42.03
CA LEU A 10 21.15 -28.66 41.94
C LEU A 10 21.13 -27.13 42.13
N CYS A 11 21.92 -26.61 43.09
CA CYS A 11 22.05 -25.16 43.28
C CYS A 11 22.71 -24.46 42.05
N LEU A 12 23.68 -25.11 41.44
CA LEU A 12 24.35 -24.56 40.25
C LEU A 12 23.39 -24.51 39.06
N VAL A 13 22.56 -25.55 38.87
CA VAL A 13 21.53 -25.58 37.82
C VAL A 13 20.45 -24.53 38.09
N ALA A 14 20.00 -24.37 39.34
CA ALA A 14 19.02 -23.38 39.72
C ALA A 14 19.54 -21.91 39.53
N VAL A 15 20.82 -21.66 39.79
CA VAL A 15 21.43 -20.36 39.58
C VAL A 15 21.61 -20.06 38.09
N LEU A 16 21.90 -21.06 37.25
CA LEU A 16 21.97 -20.87 35.79
C LEU A 16 20.59 -20.54 35.15
N THR A 17 19.50 -21.05 35.77
CA THR A 17 18.14 -20.75 35.27
C THR A 17 17.58 -19.38 35.74
N LEU A 18 18.25 -18.78 36.78
CA LEU A 18 17.88 -17.47 37.32
C LEU A 18 18.74 -16.31 36.79
N LEU A 19 19.78 -16.59 35.99
CA LEU A 19 20.45 -15.54 35.24
C LEU A 19 19.45 -15.06 34.18
N PRO A 20 19.11 -13.76 34.16
CA PRO A 20 18.38 -13.26 33.02
C PRO A 20 19.23 -13.61 31.79
N LEU A 21 18.69 -14.45 30.92
CA LEU A 21 19.26 -14.60 29.59
C LEU A 21 19.48 -13.17 29.10
N PRO A 22 20.70 -12.79 28.69
CA PRO A 22 20.89 -11.53 28.03
C PRO A 22 19.78 -11.48 26.97
N ALA A 23 18.89 -10.49 27.08
CA ALA A 23 17.97 -10.22 26.00
C ALA A 23 18.88 -10.18 24.78
N LEU A 24 18.78 -11.19 23.93
CA LEU A 24 19.46 -11.18 22.65
C LEU A 24 19.07 -9.81 22.08
N ALA A 25 20.02 -8.89 22.03
CA ALA A 25 19.85 -7.66 21.32
C ALA A 25 19.24 -8.10 20.01
N ASP A 26 18.03 -7.59 19.72
CA ASP A 26 17.24 -8.04 18.56
C ASP A 26 18.12 -7.79 17.34
N GLY A 27 19.06 -8.73 17.09
CA GLY A 27 19.99 -8.69 15.98
C GLY A 27 19.14 -8.75 14.75
N GLY A 28 19.17 -7.69 13.94
CA GLY A 28 18.32 -7.44 12.79
C GLY A 28 17.82 -8.74 12.17
N HIS A 29 16.52 -8.90 12.04
CA HIS A 29 15.99 -10.14 11.48
C HIS A 29 16.10 -10.15 9.95
N SER A 30 16.41 -11.31 9.40
CA SER A 30 16.49 -11.51 7.96
C SER A 30 15.10 -11.50 7.33
N HIS A 31 15.00 -10.81 6.22
CA HIS A 31 13.82 -10.81 5.37
C HIS A 31 14.19 -11.29 3.98
N CYS A 32 13.31 -12.09 3.41
CA CYS A 32 13.33 -12.35 2.00
C CYS A 32 12.90 -11.07 1.28
N ILE A 33 13.79 -10.47 0.50
CA ILE A 33 13.45 -9.31 -0.31
C ILE A 33 13.02 -9.79 -1.68
N CYS A 34 11.75 -9.62 -2.00
CA CYS A 34 11.30 -9.70 -3.38
C CYS A 34 11.67 -8.39 -4.08
N GLY A 35 12.93 -8.21 -4.43
CA GLY A 35 13.48 -6.97 -4.99
C GLY A 35 14.05 -7.13 -6.40
N GLY A 36 13.91 -8.29 -7.01
CA GLY A 36 14.17 -8.50 -8.44
C GLY A 36 12.92 -8.20 -9.27
N ASP A 37 13.01 -8.27 -10.59
CA ASP A 37 11.86 -8.27 -11.51
C ASP A 37 10.97 -9.48 -11.17
N VAL A 38 10.10 -9.29 -10.19
CA VAL A 38 9.15 -10.31 -9.79
C VAL A 38 8.01 -10.27 -10.79
N THR A 39 8.11 -11.07 -11.82
CA THR A 39 6.91 -11.48 -12.54
C THR A 39 6.00 -12.23 -11.58
N ALA A 40 4.72 -11.91 -11.57
CA ALA A 40 3.74 -12.48 -10.66
C ALA A 40 3.91 -14.01 -10.54
N GLY A 41 4.28 -14.48 -9.35
CA GLY A 41 4.39 -15.91 -9.05
C GLY A 41 5.80 -16.49 -9.03
N ASP A 42 6.82 -15.83 -9.52
CA ASP A 42 8.19 -16.33 -9.45
C ASP A 42 8.94 -15.66 -8.28
N HIS A 43 9.13 -16.41 -7.21
CA HIS A 43 9.92 -16.03 -6.05
C HIS A 43 11.31 -16.67 -6.04
N THR A 44 11.80 -17.12 -7.19
CA THR A 44 13.16 -17.64 -7.32
C THR A 44 14.17 -16.49 -7.36
N GLY A 45 15.19 -16.55 -6.53
CA GLY A 45 16.23 -15.51 -6.49
C GLY A 45 16.11 -14.52 -5.31
N HIS A 46 15.37 -14.85 -4.28
CA HIS A 46 15.33 -14.07 -3.05
C HIS A 46 16.72 -14.03 -2.38
N THR A 47 17.21 -12.84 -2.12
CA THR A 47 18.34 -12.62 -1.24
C THR A 47 17.85 -12.27 0.16
N ASP A 48 18.26 -13.03 1.17
CA ASP A 48 18.02 -12.66 2.54
C ASP A 48 18.85 -11.42 2.88
N VAL A 49 18.18 -10.36 3.34
CA VAL A 49 18.84 -9.13 3.76
C VAL A 49 18.47 -8.81 5.19
N THR A 50 19.47 -8.37 5.96
CA THR A 50 19.27 -7.97 7.34
C THR A 50 18.64 -6.57 7.41
N TYR A 51 17.45 -6.50 7.97
CA TYR A 51 16.78 -5.24 8.27
C TYR A 51 17.25 -4.70 9.63
N GLN A 52 17.42 -3.40 9.71
CA GLN A 52 17.80 -2.71 10.94
C GLN A 52 16.55 -2.30 11.75
N PRO A 53 16.62 -2.33 13.08
CA PRO A 53 15.52 -1.91 13.93
C PRO A 53 15.24 -0.42 13.75
N TRP A 54 13.96 -0.05 13.61
CA TRP A 54 13.50 1.33 13.52
C TRP A 54 12.31 1.56 14.44
N ASN A 55 12.38 2.61 15.24
CA ASN A 55 11.34 2.97 16.21
C ASN A 55 10.22 3.84 15.60
N GLY A 56 10.28 4.15 14.30
CA GLY A 56 9.30 4.98 13.61
C GLY A 56 9.50 6.49 13.72
N THR A 57 10.45 6.95 14.51
CA THR A 57 10.67 8.39 14.78
C THR A 57 12.09 8.86 14.48
N SER A 58 13.10 7.99 14.61
CA SER A 58 14.49 8.30 14.29
C SER A 58 14.73 8.43 12.78
N GLY A 59 15.76 9.17 12.40
CA GLY A 59 16.21 9.25 11.02
C GLY A 59 16.61 7.86 10.46
N ILE A 60 16.38 7.65 9.18
CA ILE A 60 16.79 6.42 8.48
C ILE A 60 18.10 6.69 7.76
N THR A 61 19.10 5.84 8.00
CA THR A 61 20.39 5.90 7.32
C THR A 61 20.34 5.04 6.06
N TYR A 62 20.74 5.61 4.94
CA TYR A 62 20.83 4.93 3.66
C TYR A 62 22.29 4.57 3.36
N ALA A 63 22.56 3.31 3.05
CA ALA A 63 23.83 2.83 2.54
C ALA A 63 23.69 2.50 1.06
N ASN A 64 24.57 3.03 0.22
CA ASN A 64 24.53 2.83 -1.23
C ASN A 64 23.14 3.12 -1.86
N GLY A 65 22.45 4.14 -1.38
CA GLY A 65 21.13 4.54 -1.88
C GLY A 65 19.95 3.71 -1.35
N ALA A 66 20.17 2.70 -0.51
CA ALA A 66 19.11 1.85 0.05
C ALA A 66 19.14 1.82 1.59
N ALA A 67 17.97 1.66 2.19
CA ALA A 67 17.80 1.39 3.62
C ALA A 67 16.81 0.26 3.82
N TYR A 68 17.09 -0.60 4.78
CA TYR A 68 16.29 -1.75 5.15
C TYR A 68 15.93 -1.63 6.62
N VAL A 69 14.66 -1.41 6.93
CA VAL A 69 14.23 -1.19 8.32
C VAL A 69 12.96 -1.96 8.65
N TYR A 70 12.83 -2.35 9.93
CA TYR A 70 11.60 -2.93 10.44
C TYR A 70 11.14 -2.21 11.71
N LEU A 71 9.82 -2.12 11.91
CA LEU A 71 9.26 -1.54 13.12
C LEU A 71 9.49 -2.44 14.33
N THR A 72 10.11 -1.87 15.38
CA THR A 72 10.30 -2.56 16.66
C THR A 72 9.07 -2.48 17.57
N GLY A 73 8.22 -1.48 17.36
CA GLY A 73 6.98 -1.22 18.10
C GLY A 73 5.98 -0.43 17.29
N ASN A 74 4.81 -0.18 17.87
CA ASN A 74 3.88 0.78 17.27
C ASN A 74 4.49 2.18 17.30
N ALA A 75 4.33 2.91 16.20
CA ALA A 75 4.95 4.21 16.00
C ALA A 75 4.00 5.22 15.36
N THR A 76 4.29 6.50 15.53
CA THR A 76 3.53 7.60 14.93
C THR A 76 4.47 8.56 14.22
N LEU A 77 4.24 8.77 12.92
CA LEU A 77 4.94 9.79 12.16
C LEU A 77 4.46 11.17 12.62
N SER A 78 5.35 11.98 13.18
CA SER A 78 5.09 13.38 13.55
C SER A 78 5.31 14.35 12.39
N GLY A 79 6.03 13.92 11.34
CA GLY A 79 6.31 14.64 10.12
C GLY A 79 6.39 13.70 8.92
N HIS A 80 6.66 14.23 7.73
CA HIS A 80 6.82 13.38 6.55
C HIS A 80 8.08 12.53 6.65
N LEU A 81 7.95 11.22 6.38
CA LEU A 81 9.08 10.36 6.07
C LEU A 81 9.33 10.47 4.55
N THR A 82 10.42 11.13 4.17
CA THR A 82 10.73 11.39 2.76
C THR A 82 11.77 10.39 2.24
N VAL A 83 11.43 9.73 1.14
CA VAL A 83 12.30 8.86 0.35
C VAL A 83 12.55 9.57 -0.98
N ASP A 84 13.70 10.22 -1.09
CA ASP A 84 14.05 11.10 -2.22
C ASP A 84 15.22 10.50 -3.01
N GLY A 85 14.96 10.05 -4.22
CA GLY A 85 15.96 9.41 -5.09
C GLY A 85 16.62 8.15 -4.52
N LYS A 86 16.03 7.55 -3.49
CA LYS A 86 16.58 6.41 -2.74
C LYS A 86 15.57 5.28 -2.66
N THR A 87 15.99 4.12 -2.19
CA THR A 87 15.10 2.98 -1.93
C THR A 87 14.95 2.73 -0.43
N LEU A 88 13.72 2.73 0.05
CA LEU A 88 13.38 2.34 1.41
C LEU A 88 12.64 1.00 1.38
N TYR A 89 13.22 0.01 2.03
CA TYR A 89 12.57 -1.25 2.36
C TYR A 89 12.05 -1.15 3.80
N LEU A 90 10.74 -1.11 3.97
CA LEU A 90 10.06 -0.95 5.26
C LEU A 90 9.21 -2.18 5.57
N CYS A 91 9.59 -2.91 6.61
CA CYS A 91 8.75 -3.97 7.18
C CYS A 91 7.94 -3.45 8.36
N LEU A 92 6.63 -3.62 8.30
CA LEU A 92 5.74 -3.26 9.43
C LEU A 92 5.88 -4.22 10.62
N ASN A 93 6.36 -5.47 10.39
CA ASN A 93 6.68 -6.42 11.45
C ASN A 93 5.50 -6.67 12.43
N GLY A 94 4.27 -6.73 11.92
CA GLY A 94 3.05 -6.88 12.73
C GLY A 94 2.69 -5.64 13.57
N LYS A 95 3.34 -4.49 13.36
CA LYS A 95 3.15 -3.26 14.14
C LYS A 95 2.32 -2.23 13.39
N THR A 96 1.86 -1.23 14.12
CA THR A 96 1.16 -0.09 13.56
C THR A 96 2.11 1.09 13.38
N LEU A 97 2.22 1.59 12.15
CA LEU A 97 2.72 2.92 11.84
C LEU A 97 1.53 3.84 11.63
N ALA A 98 1.40 4.89 12.43
CA ALA A 98 0.30 5.84 12.31
C ALA A 98 0.79 7.19 11.77
N SER A 99 -0.06 7.87 11.02
CA SER A 99 0.14 9.27 10.64
C SER A 99 -0.40 10.19 11.73
N ASN A 100 0.26 11.30 12.01
CA ASN A 100 -0.28 12.40 12.79
C ASN A 100 -0.50 13.63 11.89
N GLY A 101 -1.70 14.19 11.90
CA GLY A 101 -2.04 15.33 11.06
C GLY A 101 -1.80 15.04 9.57
N THR A 102 -0.92 15.82 8.94
CA THR A 102 -0.58 15.67 7.52
C THR A 102 0.61 14.74 7.25
N ALA A 103 1.22 14.16 8.29
CA ALA A 103 2.36 13.26 8.17
C ALA A 103 2.03 12.04 7.28
N LYS A 104 2.98 11.66 6.44
CA LYS A 104 2.86 10.52 5.52
C LYS A 104 4.24 10.09 5.03
N ILE A 105 4.31 8.96 4.34
CA ILE A 105 5.51 8.64 3.56
C ILE A 105 5.40 9.35 2.22
N GLN A 106 6.42 10.15 1.88
CA GLN A 106 6.54 10.81 0.58
C GLN A 106 7.70 10.16 -0.19
N VAL A 107 7.40 9.65 -1.37
CA VAL A 107 8.41 9.05 -2.26
C VAL A 107 8.53 9.94 -3.49
N LYS A 108 9.76 10.40 -3.79
CA LYS A 108 9.98 11.44 -4.80
C LYS A 108 11.22 11.16 -5.65
N ASN A 109 11.27 11.81 -6.83
CA ASN A 109 12.47 11.97 -7.65
C ASN A 109 13.17 10.64 -7.96
N GLY A 110 12.41 9.64 -8.46
CA GLY A 110 12.93 8.31 -8.74
C GLY A 110 13.09 7.42 -7.48
N GLY A 111 12.65 7.91 -6.32
CA GLY A 111 12.65 7.11 -5.09
C GLY A 111 11.75 5.87 -5.19
N ARG A 112 12.02 4.89 -4.34
CA ARG A 112 11.25 3.63 -4.28
C ARG A 112 10.94 3.28 -2.82
N LEU A 113 9.68 2.97 -2.54
CA LEU A 113 9.25 2.38 -1.29
C LEU A 113 8.85 0.93 -1.52
N VAL A 114 9.47 0.02 -0.80
CA VAL A 114 9.10 -1.40 -0.73
C VAL A 114 8.49 -1.63 0.65
N LEU A 115 7.18 -1.87 0.68
CA LEU A 115 6.41 -2.08 1.90
C LEU A 115 6.08 -3.55 2.08
N CYS A 116 6.48 -4.13 3.21
CA CYS A 116 6.17 -5.50 3.55
C CYS A 116 5.73 -5.64 5.02
N ASP A 117 5.29 -6.82 5.39
CA ASP A 117 4.87 -7.18 6.74
C ASP A 117 5.13 -8.67 6.98
N CYS A 118 6.28 -9.00 7.53
CA CYS A 118 6.73 -10.38 7.68
C CYS A 118 5.97 -11.18 8.74
N ARG A 119 5.36 -10.51 9.73
CA ARG A 119 4.63 -11.17 10.83
C ARG A 119 3.12 -11.22 10.62
N GLY A 120 2.61 -10.48 9.65
CA GLY A 120 1.18 -10.29 9.46
C GLY A 120 0.55 -9.35 10.49
N GLY A 121 -0.57 -8.74 10.13
CA GLY A 121 -1.29 -7.80 10.99
C GLY A 121 -0.71 -6.38 11.05
N GLY A 122 0.44 -6.15 10.43
CA GLY A 122 1.06 -4.83 10.35
C GLY A 122 0.18 -3.83 9.59
N THR A 123 0.10 -2.61 10.13
CA THR A 123 -0.83 -1.60 9.63
C THR A 123 -0.12 -0.26 9.46
N PHE A 124 -0.35 0.39 8.33
CA PHE A 124 -0.09 1.83 8.22
C PHE A 124 -1.44 2.57 8.27
N LYS A 125 -1.67 3.25 9.38
CA LYS A 125 -2.91 3.97 9.67
C LYS A 125 -2.78 5.42 9.27
N GLY A 126 -3.49 5.83 8.22
CA GLY A 126 -3.56 7.21 7.78
C GLY A 126 -4.37 8.09 8.75
N ALA A 127 -4.12 9.39 8.72
CA ALA A 127 -4.88 10.38 9.47
C ALA A 127 -5.92 11.09 8.61
N THR A 128 -6.77 11.90 9.25
CA THR A 128 -7.63 12.84 8.52
C THR A 128 -6.80 14.03 8.04
N GLN A 129 -6.88 14.34 6.75
CA GLN A 129 -6.12 15.40 6.11
C GLN A 129 -7.03 16.34 5.30
N SER A 130 -6.82 17.64 5.43
CA SER A 130 -7.44 18.65 4.57
C SER A 130 -6.59 19.00 3.33
N VAL A 131 -5.33 18.61 3.35
CA VAL A 131 -4.36 18.89 2.28
C VAL A 131 -4.45 17.85 1.16
N TRP A 132 -3.93 18.24 0.01
CA TRP A 132 -3.83 17.39 -1.16
C TRP A 132 -2.86 16.22 -0.95
N GLY A 133 -3.18 15.04 -1.48
CA GLY A 133 -2.32 13.85 -1.43
C GLY A 133 -3.00 12.63 -0.81
N GLY A 134 -2.28 11.53 -0.66
CA GLY A 134 -2.70 10.33 0.06
C GLY A 134 -2.51 10.50 1.56
N ALA A 135 -3.37 9.89 2.36
CA ALA A 135 -3.25 9.99 3.81
C ALA A 135 -2.16 9.09 4.41
N CYS A 136 -1.73 8.05 3.68
CA CYS A 136 -0.61 7.19 4.07
C CYS A 136 0.63 7.48 3.21
N ILE A 137 0.48 7.43 1.88
CA ILE A 137 1.60 7.46 0.94
C ILE A 137 1.31 8.47 -0.17
N TYR A 138 2.32 9.26 -0.50
CA TYR A 138 2.33 10.19 -1.63
C TYR A 138 3.50 9.87 -2.54
N LEU A 139 3.22 9.63 -3.82
CA LEU A 139 4.21 9.36 -4.85
C LEU A 139 4.30 10.52 -5.83
N TYR A 140 5.53 10.93 -6.13
CA TYR A 140 5.84 11.89 -7.19
C TYR A 140 7.04 11.39 -7.99
N THR A 141 6.85 11.04 -9.25
CA THR A 141 7.91 10.46 -10.11
C THR A 141 8.64 9.32 -9.40
N SER A 142 7.92 8.31 -8.94
CA SER A 142 8.48 7.33 -8.00
C SER A 142 7.72 6.01 -8.02
N THR A 143 8.24 5.00 -7.30
CA THR A 143 7.70 3.65 -7.28
C THR A 143 7.29 3.23 -5.86
N LEU A 144 6.14 2.59 -5.77
CA LEU A 144 5.70 1.83 -4.59
C LEU A 144 5.54 0.37 -4.97
N ASP A 145 6.19 -0.52 -4.22
CA ASP A 145 5.96 -1.96 -4.24
C ASP A 145 5.38 -2.40 -2.91
N MET A 146 4.19 -2.96 -2.91
CA MET A 146 3.51 -3.43 -1.72
C MET A 146 3.38 -4.95 -1.73
N PHE A 147 4.13 -5.61 -0.86
CA PHE A 147 4.12 -7.06 -0.69
C PHE A 147 3.23 -7.52 0.47
N GLY A 148 2.98 -6.64 1.45
CA GLY A 148 2.19 -6.97 2.62
C GLY A 148 1.82 -5.75 3.45
N GLY A 149 1.15 -6.01 4.58
CA GLY A 149 0.64 -4.98 5.46
C GLY A 149 -0.71 -4.41 5.01
N LYS A 150 -1.23 -3.49 5.82
CA LYS A 150 -2.55 -2.89 5.60
C LYS A 150 -2.46 -1.37 5.62
N LEU A 151 -2.97 -0.70 4.57
CA LEU A 151 -3.17 0.74 4.52
C LEU A 151 -4.63 1.05 4.86
N THR A 152 -4.89 1.77 5.96
CA THR A 152 -6.27 1.97 6.44
C THR A 152 -6.46 3.29 7.18
N GLY A 153 -7.72 3.67 7.38
CA GLY A 153 -8.12 4.80 8.22
C GLY A 153 -7.75 6.17 7.65
N GLY A 154 -7.19 6.20 6.45
CA GLY A 154 -6.90 7.45 5.77
C GLY A 154 -8.17 8.17 5.33
N LYS A 155 -8.26 9.47 5.64
CA LYS A 155 -9.39 10.30 5.26
C LYS A 155 -8.92 11.63 4.70
N VAL A 156 -9.25 11.89 3.45
CA VAL A 156 -8.98 13.20 2.81
C VAL A 156 -10.27 14.01 2.78
N THR A 157 -10.25 15.19 3.37
CA THR A 157 -11.41 16.10 3.45
C THR A 157 -11.27 17.31 2.52
N GLY A 158 -10.10 17.51 1.90
CA GLY A 158 -9.85 18.53 0.89
C GLY A 158 -10.43 18.18 -0.47
N ASN A 159 -10.08 18.97 -1.48
CA ASN A 159 -10.65 18.84 -2.83
C ASN A 159 -9.94 17.80 -3.71
N GLY A 160 -8.89 17.13 -3.24
CA GLY A 160 -8.18 16.11 -4.01
C GLY A 160 -7.36 15.19 -3.14
N GLY A 161 -7.20 13.95 -3.58
CA GLY A 161 -6.33 12.97 -2.96
C GLY A 161 -7.01 11.62 -2.78
N GLY A 162 -6.21 10.57 -2.77
CA GLY A 162 -6.65 9.22 -2.42
C GLY A 162 -6.74 9.05 -0.92
N GLY A 163 -7.75 8.33 -0.46
CA GLY A 163 -7.90 8.06 0.97
C GLY A 163 -6.63 7.47 1.60
N ALA A 164 -5.93 6.57 0.89
CA ALA A 164 -4.65 6.02 1.33
C ALA A 164 -3.47 6.54 0.51
N ILE A 165 -3.52 6.44 -0.82
CA ILE A 165 -2.40 6.67 -1.73
C ILE A 165 -2.75 7.77 -2.74
N ALA A 166 -1.80 8.67 -3.00
CA ALA A 166 -1.87 9.58 -4.14
C ALA A 166 -0.67 9.38 -5.07
N LEU A 167 -0.96 9.29 -6.37
CA LEU A 167 0.00 9.24 -7.47
C LEU A 167 -0.05 10.58 -8.20
N ASP A 168 0.95 11.44 -7.99
CA ASP A 168 0.96 12.84 -8.46
C ASP A 168 1.94 13.03 -9.62
N ASP A 169 2.07 12.07 -10.48
CA ASP A 169 2.80 12.19 -11.73
C ASP A 169 2.49 10.99 -12.63
N GLN A 170 2.74 11.17 -13.93
CA GLN A 170 2.60 10.12 -14.95
C GLN A 170 3.69 9.04 -14.88
N GLN A 171 4.81 9.30 -14.22
CA GLN A 171 5.89 8.34 -14.03
C GLN A 171 5.75 7.54 -12.72
N CYS A 172 4.68 7.77 -11.96
CA CYS A 172 4.42 6.96 -10.78
C CYS A 172 4.07 5.52 -11.15
N ILE A 173 4.70 4.56 -10.47
CA ILE A 173 4.39 3.14 -10.59
C ILE A 173 3.97 2.64 -9.22
N PHE A 174 2.82 1.98 -9.18
CA PHE A 174 2.40 1.23 -7.99
C PHE A 174 2.21 -0.24 -8.36
N ASN A 175 3.01 -1.10 -7.73
CA ASN A 175 2.92 -2.55 -7.86
C ASN A 175 2.37 -3.13 -6.55
N MET A 176 1.24 -3.82 -6.61
CA MET A 176 0.63 -4.49 -5.48
C MET A 176 0.72 -6.00 -5.67
N TYR A 177 1.62 -6.62 -4.95
CA TYR A 177 1.83 -8.08 -4.93
C TYR A 177 1.01 -8.75 -3.83
N GLY A 178 0.72 -8.02 -2.76
CA GLY A 178 -0.04 -8.51 -1.61
C GLY A 178 -0.49 -7.38 -0.69
N GLY A 179 -1.01 -7.74 0.47
CA GLY A 179 -1.50 -6.79 1.47
C GLY A 179 -2.93 -6.32 1.24
N GLU A 180 -3.34 -5.31 2.00
CA GLU A 180 -4.70 -4.80 2.01
C GLU A 180 -4.75 -3.27 2.01
N ILE A 181 -5.62 -2.67 1.20
CA ILE A 181 -5.95 -1.25 1.27
C ILE A 181 -7.44 -1.13 1.57
N SER A 182 -7.81 -0.74 2.80
CA SER A 182 -9.20 -0.80 3.21
C SER A 182 -9.64 0.28 4.20
N GLY A 183 -10.94 0.60 4.16
CA GLY A 183 -11.54 1.54 5.11
C GLY A 183 -11.00 2.97 4.97
N ASN A 184 -10.60 3.38 3.77
CA ASN A 184 -10.12 4.71 3.49
C ASN A 184 -11.21 5.56 2.80
N ASN A 185 -11.10 6.88 2.93
CA ASN A 185 -12.07 7.82 2.36
C ASN A 185 -11.36 8.95 1.62
N GLY A 186 -11.51 8.98 0.31
CA GLY A 186 -10.95 10.00 -0.57
C GLY A 186 -11.81 11.26 -0.70
N LYS A 187 -12.95 11.38 0.00
CA LYS A 187 -13.99 12.40 -0.17
C LYS A 187 -14.46 12.50 -1.62
N ASN A 188 -13.77 13.25 -2.45
CA ASN A 188 -14.18 13.49 -3.84
C ASN A 188 -13.67 12.44 -4.82
N TYR A 189 -12.45 11.91 -4.61
CA TYR A 189 -11.74 11.11 -5.59
C TYR A 189 -10.97 9.97 -4.95
N GLY A 190 -11.09 8.77 -5.51
CA GLY A 190 -10.33 7.59 -5.14
C GLY A 190 -10.36 7.24 -3.65
N GLY A 191 -11.31 6.44 -3.22
CA GLY A 191 -11.42 6.06 -1.81
C GLY A 191 -10.15 5.47 -1.24
N ALA A 192 -9.45 4.63 -2.00
CA ALA A 192 -8.12 4.12 -1.70
C ALA A 192 -7.03 4.92 -2.43
N ILE A 193 -7.12 5.00 -3.76
CA ILE A 193 -6.04 5.49 -4.63
C ILE A 193 -6.58 6.61 -5.51
N PHE A 194 -5.88 7.74 -5.50
CA PHE A 194 -6.11 8.83 -6.41
C PHE A 194 -4.90 9.08 -7.29
N ARG A 195 -5.13 9.17 -8.58
CA ARG A 195 -4.15 9.56 -9.54
C ARG A 195 -4.49 10.92 -10.12
N LYS A 196 -3.59 11.88 -9.92
CA LYS A 196 -3.71 13.23 -10.45
C LYS A 196 -2.93 13.37 -11.75
N PHE A 197 -3.42 14.25 -12.56
CA PHE A 197 -2.79 14.75 -13.76
C PHE A 197 -2.12 16.11 -13.52
N ASN A 198 -1.00 16.31 -14.19
CA ASN A 198 -0.41 17.63 -14.33
C ASN A 198 -0.81 18.20 -15.71
N ALA A 199 -1.63 19.25 -15.72
CA ALA A 199 -2.16 19.87 -16.93
C ALA A 199 -1.07 20.42 -17.89
N ASN A 200 0.14 20.57 -17.40
CA ASN A 200 1.27 21.11 -18.19
C ASN A 200 1.97 20.06 -19.06
N MET A 201 1.49 18.80 -19.07
CA MET A 201 2.05 17.72 -19.89
C MET A 201 0.95 17.05 -20.71
N PRO A 202 0.52 17.64 -21.83
CA PRO A 202 -0.45 17.02 -22.71
C PRO A 202 0.15 15.78 -23.38
N ASN A 203 -0.65 14.74 -23.52
CA ASN A 203 -0.38 13.50 -24.28
C ASN A 203 0.51 12.44 -23.65
N THR A 204 0.61 12.35 -22.35
CA THR A 204 1.37 11.28 -21.74
C THR A 204 0.47 10.18 -21.18
N THR A 205 0.81 8.96 -21.52
CA THR A 205 0.26 7.73 -20.96
C THR A 205 0.57 7.68 -19.48
N GLY A 206 -0.23 8.28 -18.67
CA GLY A 206 -0.05 8.40 -17.22
C GLY A 206 0.51 7.16 -16.50
N GLY A 207 0.83 7.30 -15.21
CA GLY A 207 1.43 6.25 -14.36
C GLY A 207 0.72 4.91 -14.40
N THR A 208 1.38 3.89 -13.90
CA THR A 208 0.91 2.51 -13.97
C THR A 208 0.54 2.00 -12.59
N PHE A 209 -0.62 1.37 -12.48
CA PHE A 209 -0.99 0.56 -11.33
C PHE A 209 -1.05 -0.91 -11.77
N ASN A 210 -0.19 -1.73 -11.20
CA ASN A 210 -0.16 -3.17 -11.41
C ASN A 210 -0.64 -3.89 -10.15
N MET A 211 -1.64 -4.74 -10.28
CA MET A 211 -2.15 -5.58 -9.20
C MET A 211 -1.98 -7.05 -9.55
N TYR A 212 -1.03 -7.67 -8.89
CA TYR A 212 -0.70 -9.09 -9.01
C TYR A 212 -1.39 -9.92 -7.92
N GLY A 213 -1.70 -9.29 -6.79
CA GLY A 213 -2.34 -9.92 -5.64
C GLY A 213 -2.87 -8.89 -4.64
N GLY A 214 -3.27 -9.35 -3.45
CA GLY A 214 -3.79 -8.49 -2.40
C GLY A 214 -5.25 -8.09 -2.57
N THR A 215 -5.70 -7.15 -1.72
CA THR A 215 -7.12 -6.75 -1.68
C THR A 215 -7.28 -5.24 -1.49
N ILE A 216 -8.15 -4.63 -2.29
CA ILE A 216 -8.60 -3.24 -2.12
C ILE A 216 -10.09 -3.27 -1.82
N LYS A 217 -10.48 -2.98 -0.56
CA LYS A 217 -11.87 -3.18 -0.16
C LYS A 217 -12.42 -2.11 0.79
N ASN A 218 -13.75 -1.92 0.74
CA ASN A 218 -14.48 -1.07 1.69
C ASN A 218 -13.91 0.37 1.75
N ASN A 219 -13.44 0.89 0.62
CA ASN A 219 -13.02 2.28 0.50
C ASN A 219 -14.16 3.10 -0.11
N THR A 220 -14.20 4.38 0.21
CA THR A 220 -15.31 5.25 -0.20
C THR A 220 -14.81 6.58 -0.74
N ALA A 221 -15.40 7.04 -1.84
CA ALA A 221 -15.25 8.39 -2.36
C ALA A 221 -16.51 8.81 -3.12
N LYS A 222 -16.59 10.06 -3.54
CA LYS A 222 -17.64 10.45 -4.49
C LYS A 222 -17.42 9.77 -5.84
N ASN A 223 -16.18 9.69 -6.30
CA ASN A 223 -15.78 9.16 -7.60
C ASN A 223 -14.66 8.12 -7.45
N GLY A 224 -14.85 6.94 -8.03
CA GLY A 224 -13.93 5.82 -7.90
C GLY A 224 -13.82 5.34 -6.46
N GLY A 225 -14.71 4.47 -6.02
CA GLY A 225 -14.73 3.99 -4.64
C GLY A 225 -13.39 3.42 -4.18
N ALA A 226 -12.68 2.69 -5.05
CA ALA A 226 -11.30 2.28 -4.83
C ALA A 226 -10.31 3.21 -5.54
N PHE A 227 -10.40 3.33 -6.85
CA PHE A 227 -9.43 4.03 -7.69
C PHE A 227 -10.09 5.12 -8.54
N PHE A 228 -9.48 6.30 -8.55
CA PHE A 228 -9.86 7.37 -9.46
C PHE A 228 -8.64 7.92 -10.20
N SER A 229 -8.79 8.13 -11.53
CA SER A 229 -7.81 8.86 -12.34
C SER A 229 -8.46 10.01 -13.08
N THR A 230 -7.90 11.21 -12.98
CA THR A 230 -8.36 12.39 -13.71
C THR A 230 -8.07 12.30 -15.20
N THR A 231 -7.06 11.53 -15.59
CA THR A 231 -6.62 11.32 -16.98
C THR A 231 -6.38 9.85 -17.22
N GLY A 232 -5.95 9.46 -18.39
CA GLY A 232 -5.63 8.09 -18.73
C GLY A 232 -4.68 7.39 -17.77
N GLY A 233 -3.81 6.58 -18.30
CA GLY A 233 -2.87 5.71 -17.58
C GLY A 233 -3.22 4.25 -17.73
N THR A 234 -2.42 3.40 -17.12
CA THR A 234 -2.61 1.96 -17.25
C THR A 234 -2.92 1.34 -15.90
N ILE A 235 -3.95 0.52 -15.87
CA ILE A 235 -4.23 -0.40 -14.77
C ILE A 235 -4.11 -1.81 -15.31
N ASN A 236 -3.22 -2.60 -14.74
CA ASN A 236 -3.07 -4.02 -15.04
C ASN A 236 -3.43 -4.82 -13.79
N MET A 237 -4.41 -5.70 -13.91
CA MET A 237 -4.77 -6.65 -12.86
C MET A 237 -4.62 -8.07 -13.41
N THR A 238 -3.67 -8.83 -12.89
CA THR A 238 -3.50 -10.24 -13.21
C THR A 238 -3.92 -11.16 -12.07
N GLY A 239 -4.11 -10.60 -10.90
CA GLY A 239 -4.61 -11.25 -9.69
C GLY A 239 -5.18 -10.23 -8.72
N GLY A 240 -5.47 -10.67 -7.50
CA GLY A 240 -6.01 -9.83 -6.45
C GLY A 240 -7.51 -9.52 -6.58
N THR A 241 -8.03 -8.79 -5.60
CA THR A 241 -9.47 -8.50 -5.50
C THR A 241 -9.75 -7.04 -5.17
N ILE A 242 -10.62 -6.40 -5.93
CA ILE A 242 -11.20 -5.10 -5.61
C ILE A 242 -12.67 -5.31 -5.26
N SER A 243 -13.06 -5.09 -3.98
CA SER A 243 -14.40 -5.45 -3.51
C SER A 243 -15.02 -4.51 -2.49
N GLY A 244 -16.36 -4.39 -2.50
CA GLY A 244 -17.08 -3.63 -1.47
C GLY A 244 -16.75 -2.14 -1.44
N ASN A 245 -16.13 -1.58 -2.48
CA ASN A 245 -15.84 -0.16 -2.55
C ASN A 245 -17.07 0.62 -3.05
N THR A 246 -17.22 1.86 -2.60
CA THR A 246 -18.43 2.64 -2.85
C THR A 246 -18.11 4.02 -3.45
N ALA A 247 -18.74 4.32 -4.58
CA ALA A 247 -18.78 5.65 -5.16
C ALA A 247 -20.13 6.32 -4.79
N THR A 248 -20.07 7.48 -4.12
CA THR A 248 -21.26 8.11 -3.48
C THR A 248 -21.73 9.40 -4.16
N GLN A 249 -21.23 9.71 -5.36
CA GLN A 249 -21.61 10.94 -6.07
C GLN A 249 -23.08 10.92 -6.46
N SER A 250 -23.72 12.09 -6.40
CA SER A 250 -25.14 12.28 -6.73
C SER A 250 -25.37 13.21 -7.93
N SER A 251 -24.32 13.71 -8.58
CA SER A 251 -24.41 14.60 -9.76
C SER A 251 -23.84 13.93 -11.01
N ASN A 252 -24.23 14.42 -12.19
CA ASN A 252 -23.88 13.83 -13.49
C ASN A 252 -22.39 13.62 -13.71
N ASP A 253 -22.04 12.66 -14.57
CA ASP A 253 -20.68 12.26 -14.98
C ASP A 253 -19.79 11.75 -13.83
N ALA A 254 -20.33 10.88 -13.03
CA ALA A 254 -19.62 10.36 -11.87
C ALA A 254 -20.01 8.91 -11.56
N GLY A 255 -19.12 8.20 -10.91
CA GLY A 255 -19.38 6.80 -10.55
C GLY A 255 -18.11 5.99 -10.40
N GLY A 256 -18.16 4.76 -10.91
CA GLY A 256 -17.09 3.77 -10.77
C GLY A 256 -16.99 3.25 -9.34
N GLY A 257 -17.86 2.32 -8.96
CA GLY A 257 -17.87 1.75 -7.61
C GLY A 257 -16.50 1.22 -7.20
N ALA A 258 -15.80 0.54 -8.10
CA ALA A 258 -14.40 0.20 -7.92
C ALA A 258 -13.48 1.24 -8.58
N ILE A 259 -13.58 1.43 -9.89
CA ILE A 259 -12.63 2.21 -10.68
C ILE A 259 -13.37 3.27 -11.48
N TYR A 260 -12.93 4.52 -11.40
CA TYR A 260 -13.29 5.54 -12.36
C TYR A 260 -12.06 6.11 -13.05
N MET A 261 -11.97 5.91 -14.36
CA MET A 261 -10.93 6.46 -15.21
C MET A 261 -11.57 7.51 -16.15
N ARG A 262 -11.36 8.79 -15.83
CA ARG A 262 -12.01 9.88 -16.54
C ARG A 262 -11.38 10.17 -17.90
N GLY A 263 -10.07 9.97 -18.05
CA GLY A 263 -9.32 10.26 -19.29
C GLY A 263 -9.09 9.01 -20.15
N ASN A 264 -8.38 9.20 -21.26
CA ASN A 264 -8.03 8.14 -22.19
C ASN A 264 -6.98 7.20 -21.58
N GLY A 265 -7.41 6.04 -21.12
CA GLY A 265 -6.54 5.09 -20.43
C GLY A 265 -6.76 3.64 -20.87
N LYS A 266 -6.01 2.76 -20.23
CA LYS A 266 -6.08 1.34 -20.49
C LYS A 266 -6.29 0.57 -19.19
N ILE A 267 -7.30 -0.30 -19.16
CA ILE A 267 -7.56 -1.22 -18.05
C ILE A 267 -7.47 -2.63 -18.59
N ASN A 268 -6.48 -3.40 -18.14
CA ASN A 268 -6.31 -4.80 -18.47
C ASN A 268 -6.61 -5.64 -17.25
N ILE A 269 -7.54 -6.58 -17.35
CA ILE A 269 -7.95 -7.46 -16.25
C ILE A 269 -7.84 -8.88 -16.78
N SER A 270 -6.96 -9.68 -16.18
CA SER A 270 -6.64 -11.03 -16.66
C SER A 270 -6.34 -11.97 -15.50
N GLY A 271 -5.93 -13.18 -15.82
CA GLY A 271 -5.55 -14.19 -14.83
C GLY A 271 -6.69 -14.50 -13.86
N SER A 272 -6.41 -14.39 -12.56
CA SER A 272 -7.38 -14.65 -11.47
C SER A 272 -7.97 -13.36 -10.84
N ALA A 273 -7.79 -12.21 -11.48
CA ALA A 273 -8.25 -10.91 -10.97
C ALA A 273 -9.77 -10.85 -10.77
N GLN A 274 -10.21 -10.20 -9.68
CA GLN A 274 -11.62 -10.08 -9.34
C GLN A 274 -12.03 -8.65 -9.01
N ILE A 275 -13.13 -8.18 -9.59
CA ILE A 275 -13.80 -6.93 -9.21
C ILE A 275 -15.25 -7.28 -8.86
N THR A 276 -15.59 -7.27 -7.56
CA THR A 276 -16.86 -7.81 -7.10
C THR A 276 -17.49 -7.02 -5.95
N GLY A 277 -18.81 -6.94 -5.93
CA GLY A 277 -19.54 -6.34 -4.80
C GLY A 277 -19.28 -4.84 -4.60
N ASN A 278 -18.77 -4.13 -5.60
CA ASN A 278 -18.61 -2.69 -5.54
C ASN A 278 -19.92 -1.98 -5.92
N SER A 279 -20.12 -0.77 -5.42
CA SER A 279 -21.35 -0.03 -5.66
C SER A 279 -21.11 1.41 -6.09
N SER A 280 -21.96 1.90 -6.97
CA SER A 280 -22.01 3.31 -7.37
C SER A 280 -23.43 3.85 -7.22
N SER A 281 -23.57 5.04 -6.65
CA SER A 281 -24.85 5.76 -6.61
C SER A 281 -25.27 6.28 -7.99
N LEU A 282 -24.41 6.23 -8.98
CA LEU A 282 -24.69 6.60 -10.36
C LEU A 282 -24.21 5.50 -11.32
N ASP A 283 -23.28 5.81 -12.22
CA ASP A 283 -22.87 4.92 -13.30
C ASP A 283 -21.69 4.01 -12.90
N GLY A 284 -21.55 2.89 -13.60
CA GLY A 284 -20.42 1.99 -13.47
C GLY A 284 -20.27 1.38 -12.07
N GLY A 285 -21.07 0.41 -11.71
CA GLY A 285 -20.98 -0.28 -10.42
C GLY A 285 -19.59 -0.87 -10.16
N ALA A 286 -18.95 -1.43 -11.19
CA ALA A 286 -17.55 -1.84 -11.16
C ALA A 286 -16.65 -0.72 -11.68
N ILE A 287 -16.75 -0.43 -12.97
CA ILE A 287 -15.85 0.45 -13.71
C ILE A 287 -16.66 1.51 -14.43
N LEU A 288 -16.25 2.76 -14.31
CA LEU A 288 -16.63 3.85 -15.20
C LEU A 288 -15.40 4.31 -15.96
N MET A 289 -15.50 4.35 -17.29
CA MET A 289 -14.41 4.81 -18.15
C MET A 289 -14.93 5.90 -19.09
N GLY A 290 -14.28 7.06 -19.06
CA GLY A 290 -14.62 8.16 -19.95
C GLY A 290 -14.21 7.85 -21.40
N TRP A 291 -12.93 7.53 -21.60
CA TRP A 291 -12.35 7.13 -22.89
C TRP A 291 -11.25 6.10 -22.69
N GLY A 292 -10.99 5.30 -23.73
CA GLY A 292 -9.91 4.34 -23.71
C GLY A 292 -10.36 2.90 -23.91
N THR A 293 -9.62 1.95 -23.38
CA THR A 293 -9.84 0.54 -23.64
C THR A 293 -9.90 -0.26 -22.36
N ILE A 294 -10.87 -1.16 -22.24
CA ILE A 294 -10.94 -2.19 -21.22
C ILE A 294 -10.76 -3.54 -21.89
N ASN A 295 -9.73 -4.27 -21.50
CA ASN A 295 -9.46 -5.63 -21.94
C ASN A 295 -9.70 -6.60 -20.78
N ILE A 296 -10.51 -7.63 -21.00
CA ILE A 296 -10.79 -8.66 -20.01
C ILE A 296 -10.47 -9.99 -20.65
N SER A 297 -9.65 -10.81 -20.00
CA SER A 297 -9.25 -12.13 -20.52
C SER A 297 -9.10 -13.15 -19.40
N ASP A 298 -8.80 -14.36 -19.79
CA ASP A 298 -8.53 -15.52 -18.93
C ASP A 298 -9.70 -15.82 -17.97
N SER A 299 -9.39 -16.04 -16.70
CA SER A 299 -10.38 -16.37 -15.65
C SER A 299 -10.81 -15.15 -14.82
N ALA A 300 -10.53 -13.93 -15.29
CA ALA A 300 -10.89 -12.69 -14.62
C ALA A 300 -12.42 -12.58 -14.43
N LYS A 301 -12.84 -12.05 -13.26
CA LYS A 301 -14.25 -11.94 -12.91
C LYS A 301 -14.65 -10.54 -12.55
N ILE A 302 -15.69 -10.02 -13.19
CA ILE A 302 -16.36 -8.79 -12.82
C ILE A 302 -17.82 -9.12 -12.58
N ASN A 303 -18.22 -9.24 -11.31
CA ASN A 303 -19.56 -9.67 -10.96
C ASN A 303 -20.11 -8.97 -9.70
N SER A 304 -21.41 -9.07 -9.47
CA SER A 304 -22.07 -8.59 -8.27
C SER A 304 -21.81 -7.10 -7.96
N ASN A 305 -21.41 -6.31 -8.96
CA ASN A 305 -21.27 -4.87 -8.81
C ASN A 305 -22.58 -4.18 -9.17
N THR A 306 -22.93 -3.10 -8.46
CA THR A 306 -24.20 -2.42 -8.61
C THR A 306 -24.02 -0.94 -8.96
N ALA A 307 -24.88 -0.45 -9.84
CA ALA A 307 -25.01 0.96 -10.16
C ALA A 307 -26.49 1.35 -10.01
N SER A 308 -26.75 2.56 -9.53
CA SER A 308 -28.13 3.04 -9.39
C SER A 308 -28.68 3.69 -10.66
N ARG A 309 -27.81 4.03 -11.62
CA ARG A 309 -28.16 4.54 -12.95
C ARG A 309 -27.54 3.64 -14.03
N TRP A 310 -28.25 3.50 -15.15
CA TRP A 310 -27.89 2.68 -16.33
C TRP A 310 -27.04 3.49 -17.33
#